data_9b04561ec3792bdf412a701d9a9e9a77
#
_entry.id   9b04561ec3792bdf412a701d9a9e9a77
#
_cell.length_a   1.000
_cell.length_b   1.000
_cell.length_c   1.000
_cell.angle_alpha   90.00
_cell.angle_beta   90.00
_cell.angle_gamma   90.00
#
_symmetry.space_group_name_H-M   'P 1'
#
loop_
_entity.id
_entity.type
_entity.pdbx_description
1 polymer ?
#
loop_
_entity_poly.entity_id
_entity_poly.type
_entity_poly.pdbx_seq_one_letter_code
_entity_poly.pdbx_strand_id
1 'polypeptide(L)' 'MTISKLVGTLENKGPYIDQSTGHWFYWNGTRYVDSGYPYAVKPIIEFKIENGILYYSITWEAQ' A
#
# COMPACT_ATOMS: atom_id res chain seq x y z
N MET A 1 -5.99 -6.83 13.60
CA MET A 1 -6.94 -6.05 12.78
C MET A 1 -6.45 -5.99 11.34
N THR A 2 -7.36 -6.09 10.42
CA THR A 2 -7.02 -6.08 9.00
C THR A 2 -7.65 -4.86 8.35
N ILE A 3 -6.85 -4.12 7.58
CA ILE A 3 -7.33 -2.98 6.83
C ILE A 3 -7.03 -3.24 5.36
N SER A 4 -8.05 -3.17 4.52
CA SER A 4 -7.91 -3.42 3.09
C SER A 4 -8.32 -2.18 2.32
N LYS A 5 -7.54 -1.83 1.31
CA LYS A 5 -7.78 -0.61 0.56
C LYS A 5 -7.24 -0.72 -0.87
N LEU A 6 -8.05 -0.29 -1.83
CA LEU A 6 -7.61 -0.15 -3.20
C LEU A 6 -7.03 1.26 -3.37
N VAL A 7 -5.77 1.36 -3.79
CA VAL A 7 -5.06 2.63 -3.72
C VAL A 7 -4.56 3.15 -5.06
N GLY A 8 -5.09 2.68 -6.17
CA GLY A 8 -4.78 3.25 -7.45
C GLY A 8 -3.83 2.43 -8.30
N THR A 9 -3.12 3.06 -9.21
CA THR A 9 -2.28 2.36 -10.18
C THR A 9 -0.90 2.09 -9.63
N LEU A 10 -0.23 1.09 -10.22
CA LEU A 10 1.15 0.76 -9.84
C LEU A 10 2.19 1.61 -10.56
N GLU A 11 1.78 2.44 -11.48
CA GLU A 11 2.72 3.25 -12.24
C GLU A 11 3.44 4.24 -11.33
N ASN A 12 4.59 3.83 -10.80
CA ASN A 12 5.40 4.62 -9.87
C ASN A 12 4.68 4.95 -8.55
N LYS A 13 3.65 4.18 -8.20
CA LYS A 13 2.86 4.45 -7.01
C LYS A 13 2.77 3.25 -6.08
N GLY A 14 3.68 2.31 -6.21
CA GLY A 14 3.69 1.15 -5.34
C GLY A 14 4.06 1.50 -3.90
N PRO A 15 3.68 0.66 -2.94
CA PRO A 15 4.05 0.90 -1.54
C PRO A 15 5.55 0.75 -1.34
N TYR A 16 6.08 1.47 -0.35
CA TYR A 16 7.50 1.40 -0.03
C TYR A 16 7.70 1.62 1.45
N ILE A 17 8.91 1.30 1.93
CA ILE A 17 9.29 1.54 3.31
C ILE A 17 10.09 2.83 3.37
N ASP A 18 9.62 3.77 4.16
CA ASP A 18 10.32 5.02 4.38
C ASP A 18 11.43 4.81 5.39
N GLN A 19 12.66 5.12 5.01
CA GLN A 19 13.81 4.85 5.84
C GLN A 19 13.90 5.74 7.07
N SER A 20 13.29 6.91 7.02
CA SER A 20 13.35 7.82 8.16
C SER A 20 12.40 7.43 9.29
N THR A 21 11.31 6.73 8.96
CA THR A 21 10.34 6.30 9.97
C THR A 21 10.35 4.79 10.19
N GLY A 22 10.79 4.03 9.19
CA GLY A 22 10.71 2.58 9.21
C GLY A 22 9.29 2.06 8.98
N HIS A 23 8.41 2.91 8.51
CA HIS A 23 7.03 2.54 8.26
C HIS A 23 6.75 2.34 6.79
N TRP A 24 5.71 1.55 6.49
CA TRP A 24 5.20 1.42 5.14
C TRP A 24 4.43 2.67 4.76
N PHE A 25 4.72 3.19 3.57
CA PHE A 25 3.95 4.26 2.96
C PHE A 25 3.22 3.70 1.76
N TYR A 26 2.04 4.20 1.51
CA TYR A 26 1.24 3.76 0.37
C TYR A 26 0.57 4.95 -0.29
N TRP A 27 0.22 4.78 -1.56
CA TRP A 27 -0.45 5.81 -2.34
C TRP A 27 -1.95 5.72 -2.10
N ASN A 28 -2.56 6.81 -1.64
CA ASN A 28 -3.99 6.81 -1.32
C ASN A 28 -4.86 7.31 -2.47
N GLY A 29 -4.29 7.52 -3.67
CA GLY A 29 -4.98 8.08 -4.82
C GLY A 29 -4.61 9.52 -5.08
N THR A 30 -4.01 10.19 -4.11
CA THR A 30 -3.63 11.60 -4.23
C THR A 30 -2.18 11.81 -3.82
N ARG A 31 -1.72 11.12 -2.80
CA ARG A 31 -0.36 11.27 -2.28
C ARG A 31 0.02 10.03 -1.48
N TYR A 32 1.30 9.93 -1.14
CA TYR A 32 1.77 8.90 -0.24
C TYR A 32 1.41 9.27 1.19
N VAL A 33 0.98 8.28 1.95
CA VAL A 33 0.65 8.47 3.36
C VAL A 33 1.32 7.38 4.19
N ASP A 34 1.62 7.71 5.43
CA ASP A 34 2.20 6.79 6.39
C ASP A 34 1.10 5.83 6.84
N SER A 35 1.34 4.54 6.67
CA SER A 35 0.35 3.52 7.06
C SER A 35 0.27 3.33 8.57
N GLY A 36 1.30 3.77 9.29
CA GLY A 36 1.40 3.50 10.71
C GLY A 36 1.96 2.13 11.05
N TYR A 37 2.19 1.29 10.05
CA TYR A 37 2.71 -0.06 10.26
C TYR A 37 4.20 -0.11 10.00
N PRO A 38 4.98 -0.72 10.91
CA PRO A 38 6.43 -0.81 10.73
C PRO A 38 6.79 -1.83 9.64
N TYR A 39 8.03 -1.77 9.20
CA TYR A 39 8.52 -2.65 8.14
C TYR A 39 8.37 -4.13 8.49
N ALA A 40 8.31 -4.48 9.75
CA ALA A 40 8.18 -5.88 10.18
C ALA A 40 6.79 -6.44 9.88
N VAL A 41 5.79 -5.58 9.70
CA VAL A 41 4.46 -6.02 9.32
C VAL A 41 4.42 -6.16 7.80
N LYS A 42 4.13 -7.35 7.30
CA LYS A 42 4.13 -7.62 5.87
C LYS A 42 2.72 -7.57 5.34
N PRO A 43 2.42 -6.61 4.46
CA PRO A 43 1.07 -6.51 3.91
C PRO A 43 0.83 -7.56 2.84
N ILE A 44 -0.43 -7.87 2.63
CA ILE A 44 -0.87 -8.67 1.49
C ILE A 44 -1.25 -7.70 0.39
N ILE A 45 -0.60 -7.81 -0.76
CA ILE A 45 -0.85 -6.90 -1.87
C ILE A 45 -1.49 -7.71 -2.99
N GLU A 46 -2.67 -7.27 -3.42
CA GLU A 46 -3.40 -7.91 -4.50
C GLU A 46 -3.53 -6.95 -5.67
N PHE A 47 -3.49 -7.48 -6.87
CA PHE A 47 -3.52 -6.69 -8.09
C PHE A 47 -4.79 -6.98 -8.87
N LYS A 48 -5.29 -5.99 -9.61
CA LYS A 48 -6.35 -6.21 -10.57
C LYS A 48 -6.18 -5.26 -11.74
N ILE A 49 -6.73 -5.66 -12.89
CA ILE A 49 -6.71 -4.83 -14.09
C ILE A 49 -8.16 -4.46 -14.39
N GLU A 50 -8.37 -3.16 -14.60
CA GLU A 50 -9.70 -2.64 -14.92
C GLU A 50 -9.54 -1.54 -15.94
N ASN A 51 -10.22 -1.68 -17.08
CA ASN A 51 -10.14 -0.71 -18.18
C ASN A 51 -8.70 -0.45 -18.63
N GLY A 52 -7.88 -1.50 -18.62
CA GLY A 52 -6.48 -1.37 -19.04
C GLY A 52 -5.57 -0.73 -18.00
N ILE A 53 -6.07 -0.45 -16.82
CA ILE A 53 -5.28 0.16 -15.74
C ILE A 53 -5.02 -0.86 -14.67
N LEU A 54 -3.79 -0.96 -14.24
CA LEU A 54 -3.39 -1.89 -13.18
C LEU A 54 -3.53 -1.22 -11.82
N TYR A 55 -4.43 -1.77 -11.02
CA TYR A 55 -4.66 -1.32 -9.65
C TYR A 55 -4.09 -2.32 -8.66
N TYR A 56 -3.89 -1.86 -7.44
CA TYR A 56 -3.51 -2.77 -6.37
C TYR A 56 -4.28 -2.40 -5.10
N SER A 57 -4.44 -3.38 -4.23
CA SER A 57 -5.00 -3.17 -2.90
C SER A 57 -4.03 -3.72 -1.87
N ILE A 58 -4.01 -3.09 -0.71
CA ILE A 58 -3.12 -3.49 0.37
C ILE A 58 -3.96 -3.88 1.56
N THR A 59 -3.70 -5.07 2.11
CA THR A 59 -4.32 -5.51 3.34
C THR A 59 -3.24 -5.59 4.40
N TRP A 60 -3.43 -4.85 5.47
CA TRP A 60 -2.51 -4.83 6.59
C TRP A 60 -3.04 -5.72 7.70
N GLU A 61 -2.23 -6.64 8.17
CA GLU A 61 -2.60 -7.50 9.27
C GLU A 61 -1.74 -7.15 10.46
N ALA A 62 -2.32 -6.43 11.41
CA ALA A 62 -1.61 -6.06 12.62
C ALA A 62 -1.62 -7.20 13.61
N GLN A 63 -0.49 -7.43 14.26
CA GLN A 63 -0.36 -8.44 15.27
C GLN A 63 -0.90 -7.95 16.60
#